data_ba6667c02c4f871b10a64d6ba22c4072
#
_entry.id   ba6667c02c4f871b10a64d6ba22c4072
#
_cell.length_a   1.000
_cell.length_b   1.000
_cell.length_c   1.000
_cell.angle_alpha   90.00
_cell.angle_beta   90.00
_cell.angle_gamma   90.00
#
_symmetry.space_group_name_H-M   'P 1'
#
loop_
_entity.id
_entity.type
_entity.pdbx_description
1 polymer ?
#
loop_
_entity_poly.entity_id
_entity_poly.type
_entity_poly.pdbx_seq_one_letter_code
_entity_poly.pdbx_strand_id
1 'polypeptide(L)'
;MAASTDTSTTLSLTSRAAEGSRSARRLRRTGQVPGIIYGGEGGPELFAVDARILRNTLARSGAILEIAVDGGDTSPVLVKDVQRHPVRGEAVHLDLLRVDMKVAIQTTVTLELLGADHAPGVVEGGVLSQGVVELHIEALPGDIPDSIQFDVSGLEMNETATV
;
A
#
# COMPACT_ATOMS: atom_id res chain seq x y z
N MET A 1 7.20 -6.39 28.59
CA MET A 1 6.96 -5.01 28.14
C MET A 1 7.26 -4.97 26.66
N ALA A 2 6.24 -5.16 25.82
CA ALA A 2 6.38 -5.01 24.38
C ALA A 2 6.25 -3.51 24.08
N ALA A 3 7.32 -2.91 23.59
CA ALA A 3 7.29 -1.54 23.10
C ALA A 3 6.51 -1.54 21.78
N SER A 4 5.29 -1.02 21.83
CA SER A 4 4.54 -0.61 20.66
C SER A 4 5.36 0.52 20.01
N THR A 5 6.08 0.19 18.96
CA THR A 5 6.73 1.20 18.12
C THR A 5 5.64 1.75 17.20
N ASP A 6 4.83 2.63 17.77
CA ASP A 6 3.88 3.45 17.03
C ASP A 6 4.68 4.48 16.22
N THR A 7 5.20 4.04 15.09
CA THR A 7 5.83 4.94 14.13
C THR A 7 4.74 5.41 13.15
N SER A 8 3.79 6.16 13.66
CA SER A 8 2.82 6.86 12.84
C SER A 8 3.57 7.89 11.97
N THR A 9 3.89 7.49 10.77
CA THR A 9 4.53 8.39 9.80
C THR A 9 3.44 9.26 9.17
N THR A 10 3.23 10.45 9.74
CA THR A 10 2.25 11.40 9.22
C THR A 10 2.71 11.94 7.87
N LEU A 11 1.90 11.77 6.84
CA LEU A 11 2.13 12.29 5.50
C LEU A 11 1.46 13.66 5.34
N SER A 12 2.28 14.71 5.16
CA SER A 12 1.77 16.06 4.91
C SER A 12 1.32 16.19 3.45
N LEU A 13 0.06 16.54 3.25
CA LEU A 13 -0.57 16.73 1.95
C LEU A 13 -0.93 18.21 1.75
N THR A 14 -0.86 18.67 0.50
CA THR A 14 -1.31 20.02 0.12
C THR A 14 -2.60 19.89 -0.68
N SER A 15 -3.67 20.53 -0.24
CA SER A 15 -4.94 20.59 -0.97
C SER A 15 -4.77 21.30 -2.32
N ARG A 16 -5.52 20.88 -3.32
CA ARG A 16 -5.50 21.50 -4.64
C ARG A 16 -6.86 21.53 -5.30
N ALA A 17 -7.07 22.49 -6.18
CA ALA A 17 -8.26 22.56 -7.03
C ALA A 17 -8.16 21.59 -8.22
N ALA A 18 -9.32 21.21 -8.78
CA ALA A 18 -9.42 20.38 -9.98
C ALA A 18 -9.13 21.22 -11.23
N GLU A 19 -7.87 21.24 -11.66
CA GLU A 19 -7.41 22.05 -12.82
C GLU A 19 -7.15 21.21 -14.09
N GLY A 20 -7.52 19.95 -14.08
CA GLY A 20 -7.40 19.04 -15.22
C GLY A 20 -5.98 18.51 -15.49
N SER A 21 -5.81 17.81 -16.64
CA SER A 21 -4.61 17.03 -16.97
C SER A 21 -3.33 17.84 -17.13
N ARG A 22 -3.43 19.12 -17.52
CA ARG A 22 -2.25 19.97 -17.69
C ARG A 22 -1.60 20.30 -16.35
N SER A 23 -2.40 20.59 -15.34
CA SER A 23 -1.94 20.86 -13.98
C SER A 23 -1.28 19.60 -13.38
N ALA A 24 -1.90 18.45 -13.50
CA ALA A 24 -1.32 17.19 -13.03
C ALA A 24 0.04 16.88 -13.66
N ARG A 25 0.21 17.16 -14.97
CA ARG A 25 1.53 17.01 -15.64
C ARG A 25 2.57 18.00 -15.13
N ARG A 26 2.16 19.23 -14.79
CA ARG A 26 3.06 20.24 -14.21
C ARG A 26 3.53 19.80 -12.83
N LEU A 27 2.64 19.35 -11.97
CA LEU A 27 2.96 18.84 -10.63
C LEU A 27 3.99 17.69 -10.70
N ARG A 28 3.79 16.72 -11.59
CA ARG A 28 4.74 15.62 -11.75
C ARG A 28 6.12 16.08 -12.21
N ARG A 29 6.20 17.13 -13.03
CA ARG A 29 7.50 17.71 -13.46
C ARG A 29 8.23 18.44 -12.32
N THR A 30 7.49 18.93 -11.32
CA THR A 30 8.07 19.55 -10.12
C THR A 30 8.33 18.54 -8.99
N GLY A 31 8.19 17.23 -9.26
CA GLY A 31 8.44 16.19 -8.27
C GLY A 31 7.28 15.98 -7.30
N GLN A 32 6.08 16.44 -7.63
CA GLN A 32 4.89 16.21 -6.83
C GLN A 32 3.99 15.15 -7.45
N VAL A 33 3.38 14.31 -6.63
CA VAL A 33 2.41 13.29 -7.02
C VAL A 33 1.01 13.80 -6.71
N PRO A 34 0.12 13.94 -7.71
CA PRO A 34 -1.28 14.24 -7.47
C PRO A 34 -2.01 13.01 -6.95
N GLY A 35 -3.00 13.22 -6.11
CA GLY A 35 -3.85 12.16 -5.61
C GLY A 35 -5.25 12.64 -5.27
N ILE A 36 -6.07 11.70 -4.82
CA ILE A 36 -7.42 11.92 -4.34
C ILE A 36 -7.63 11.20 -3.01
N ILE A 37 -8.29 11.87 -2.09
CA ILE A 37 -8.81 11.28 -0.85
C ILE A 37 -10.33 11.19 -1.01
N TYR A 38 -10.91 10.04 -0.70
CA TYR A 38 -12.36 9.85 -0.72
C TYR A 38 -12.81 8.94 0.43
N GLY A 39 -14.13 8.81 0.61
CA GLY A 39 -14.72 8.06 1.72
C GLY A 39 -14.91 8.88 2.99
N GLY A 40 -15.56 8.28 4.00
CA GLY A 40 -15.94 8.95 5.24
C GLY A 40 -17.02 10.02 5.04
N GLU A 41 -17.21 10.86 6.04
CA GLU A 41 -18.19 11.96 6.01
C GLU A 41 -17.74 13.15 5.14
N GLY A 42 -16.46 13.22 4.76
CA GLY A 42 -15.91 14.24 3.87
C GLY A 42 -16.11 13.87 2.40
N GLY A 43 -16.39 14.84 1.54
CA GLY A 43 -16.40 14.66 0.10
C GLY A 43 -15.00 14.31 -0.46
N PRO A 44 -14.90 13.97 -1.77
CA PRO A 44 -13.62 13.73 -2.41
C PRO A 44 -12.76 15.01 -2.41
N GLU A 45 -11.53 14.87 -1.98
CA GLU A 45 -10.57 15.96 -1.86
C GLU A 45 -9.32 15.67 -2.69
N LEU A 46 -8.92 16.63 -3.52
CA LEU A 46 -7.72 16.50 -4.34
C LEU A 46 -6.52 17.07 -3.62
N PHE A 47 -5.40 16.35 -3.68
CA PHE A 47 -4.16 16.76 -3.04
C PHE A 47 -2.94 16.59 -3.94
N ALA A 48 -1.84 17.15 -3.50
CA ALA A 48 -0.51 16.91 -4.04
C ALA A 48 0.45 16.58 -2.88
N VAL A 49 1.39 15.69 -3.13
CA VAL A 49 2.41 15.27 -2.17
C VAL A 49 3.77 15.18 -2.83
N ASP A 50 4.84 15.45 -2.09
CA ASP A 50 6.21 15.28 -2.57
C ASP A 50 6.52 13.80 -2.86
N ALA A 51 7.02 13.49 -4.06
CA ALA A 51 7.27 12.13 -4.52
C ALA A 51 8.33 11.40 -3.68
N ARG A 52 9.31 12.12 -3.11
CA ARG A 52 10.35 11.54 -2.27
C ARG A 52 9.79 11.18 -0.90
N ILE A 53 9.01 12.09 -0.30
CA ILE A 53 8.36 11.84 0.99
C ILE A 53 7.41 10.66 0.84
N LEU A 54 6.54 10.68 -0.17
CA LEU A 54 5.60 9.57 -0.46
C LEU A 54 6.33 8.22 -0.58
N ARG A 55 7.39 8.15 -1.36
CA ARG A 55 8.16 6.91 -1.55
C ARG A 55 8.72 6.39 -0.22
N ASN A 56 9.27 7.27 0.60
CA ASN A 56 9.85 6.89 1.89
C ASN A 56 8.78 6.44 2.89
N THR A 57 7.62 7.09 2.87
CA THR A 57 6.47 6.73 3.71
C THR A 57 5.92 5.37 3.30
N LEU A 58 5.64 5.15 2.01
CA LEU A 58 5.14 3.86 1.49
C LEU A 58 6.12 2.69 1.70
N ALA A 59 7.42 2.97 1.84
CA ALA A 59 8.43 1.94 2.11
C ALA A 59 8.51 1.54 3.59
N ARG A 60 7.94 2.35 4.50
CA ARG A 60 8.02 2.15 5.95
C ARG A 60 6.68 1.84 6.60
N SER A 61 5.61 2.27 5.97
CA SER A 61 4.25 2.14 6.47
C SER A 61 3.53 1.04 5.73
N GLY A 62 2.69 0.29 6.44
CA GLY A 62 1.77 -0.66 5.86
C GLY A 62 0.65 0.00 5.04
N ALA A 63 -0.47 -0.69 4.93
CA ALA A 63 -1.62 -0.23 4.15
C ALA A 63 -2.27 1.06 4.71
N ILE A 64 -2.07 1.37 6.00
CA ILE A 64 -2.67 2.51 6.68
C ILE A 64 -1.63 3.60 6.93
N LEU A 65 -2.02 4.83 6.61
CA LEU A 65 -1.24 6.04 6.82
C LEU A 65 -2.02 7.04 7.65
N GLU A 66 -1.32 7.85 8.43
CA GLU A 66 -1.87 9.09 8.97
C GLU A 66 -1.54 10.25 8.02
N ILE A 67 -2.56 11.02 7.66
CA ILE A 67 -2.39 12.18 6.79
C ILE A 67 -2.80 13.46 7.50
N ALA A 68 -2.11 14.56 7.18
CA ALA A 68 -2.49 15.91 7.54
C ALA A 68 -2.60 16.74 6.25
N VAL A 69 -3.79 17.28 5.96
CA VAL A 69 -4.03 18.14 4.80
C VAL A 69 -3.85 19.59 5.22
N ASP A 70 -2.98 20.32 4.54
CA ASP A 70 -2.63 21.75 4.80
C ASP A 70 -2.28 22.04 6.28
N GLY A 71 -1.71 21.07 6.98
CA GLY A 71 -1.38 21.20 8.41
C GLY A 71 -2.58 21.14 9.35
N GLY A 72 -3.72 20.64 8.88
CA GLY A 72 -4.92 20.39 9.67
C GLY A 72 -4.83 19.14 10.53
N ASP A 73 -5.98 18.67 11.00
CA ASP A 73 -6.09 17.48 11.84
C ASP A 73 -5.61 16.23 11.13
N THR A 74 -4.95 15.36 11.89
CA THR A 74 -4.48 14.07 11.39
C THR A 74 -5.65 13.09 11.28
N SER A 75 -5.77 12.45 10.13
CA SER A 75 -6.80 11.43 9.89
C SER A 75 -6.21 10.15 9.33
N PRO A 76 -6.71 8.98 9.77
CA PRO A 76 -6.27 7.70 9.24
C PRO A 76 -6.85 7.46 7.84
N VAL A 77 -6.00 7.00 6.93
CA VAL A 77 -6.40 6.63 5.57
C VAL A 77 -5.76 5.32 5.15
N LEU A 78 -6.48 4.57 4.32
CA LEU A 78 -5.96 3.40 3.64
C LEU A 78 -5.40 3.82 2.27
N VAL A 79 -4.23 3.31 1.92
CA VAL A 79 -3.70 3.39 0.56
C VAL A 79 -4.46 2.40 -0.31
N LYS A 80 -5.40 2.89 -1.12
CA LYS A 80 -6.23 2.02 -1.96
C LYS A 80 -5.53 1.62 -3.25
N ASP A 81 -4.85 2.57 -3.90
CA ASP A 81 -4.09 2.32 -5.11
C ASP A 81 -2.91 3.28 -5.26
N VAL A 82 -1.81 2.77 -5.80
CA VAL A 82 -0.63 3.55 -6.16
C VAL A 82 -0.29 3.29 -7.62
N GLN A 83 -0.73 4.17 -8.50
CA GLN A 83 -0.39 4.06 -9.91
C GLN A 83 1.08 4.40 -10.12
N ARG A 84 1.83 3.50 -10.75
CA ARG A 84 3.25 3.66 -11.04
C ARG A 84 3.50 3.84 -12.53
N HIS A 85 4.52 4.64 -12.84
CA HIS A 85 4.96 4.79 -14.23
C HIS A 85 5.61 3.46 -14.71
N PRO A 86 5.16 2.86 -15.84
CA PRO A 86 5.56 1.51 -16.26
C PRO A 86 7.07 1.34 -16.50
N VAL A 87 7.77 2.42 -16.87
CA VAL A 87 9.21 2.39 -17.18
C VAL A 87 10.06 2.88 -15.99
N ARG A 88 9.63 3.94 -15.30
CA ARG A 88 10.42 4.58 -14.23
C ARG A 88 10.09 4.05 -12.83
N GLY A 89 8.97 3.34 -12.66
CA GLY A 89 8.50 2.85 -11.36
C GLY A 89 8.05 3.93 -10.38
N GLU A 90 8.15 5.22 -10.77
CA GLU A 90 7.74 6.34 -9.93
C GLU A 90 6.22 6.39 -9.77
N ALA A 91 5.73 6.75 -8.58
CA ALA A 91 4.32 6.97 -8.35
C ALA A 91 3.83 8.16 -9.21
N VAL A 92 2.74 7.99 -9.95
CA VAL A 92 2.12 9.01 -10.80
C VAL A 92 0.75 9.44 -10.29
N HIS A 93 0.10 8.63 -9.48
CA HIS A 93 -1.16 8.91 -8.81
C HIS A 93 -1.28 8.13 -7.51
N LEU A 94 -1.98 8.69 -6.54
CA LEU A 94 -2.24 8.06 -5.25
C LEU A 94 -3.71 8.19 -4.88
N ASP A 95 -4.34 7.05 -4.58
CA ASP A 95 -5.73 6.97 -4.15
C ASP A 95 -5.77 6.61 -2.67
N LEU A 96 -6.33 7.50 -1.87
CA LEU A 96 -6.47 7.34 -0.43
C LEU A 96 -7.96 7.23 -0.05
N LEU A 97 -8.27 6.26 0.78
CA LEU A 97 -9.60 6.05 1.35
C LEU A 97 -9.58 6.44 2.83
N ARG A 98 -10.42 7.41 3.22
CA ARG A 98 -10.64 7.67 4.66
C ARG A 98 -11.28 6.47 5.30
N VAL A 99 -10.73 6.01 6.40
CA VAL A 99 -11.22 4.84 7.11
C VAL A 99 -11.65 5.18 8.52
N ASP A 100 -12.72 4.55 8.97
CA ASP A 100 -13.09 4.51 10.38
C ASP A 100 -12.46 3.27 10.99
N MET A 101 -11.69 3.43 12.07
CA MET A 101 -11.00 2.34 12.76
C MET A 101 -11.94 1.27 13.32
N LYS A 102 -13.24 1.54 13.35
CA LYS A 102 -14.27 0.63 13.88
C LYS A 102 -15.01 -0.17 12.82
N VAL A 103 -14.76 0.11 11.56
CA VAL A 103 -15.47 -0.53 10.43
C VAL A 103 -14.49 -1.42 9.68
N ALA A 104 -14.87 -2.70 9.48
CA ALA A 104 -14.08 -3.61 8.67
C ALA A 104 -14.04 -3.14 7.20
N ILE A 105 -12.87 -3.20 6.61
CA ILE A 105 -12.64 -2.80 5.23
C ILE A 105 -12.06 -3.96 4.42
N GLN A 106 -12.38 -3.98 3.14
CA GLN A 106 -11.78 -4.93 2.21
C GLN A 106 -10.55 -4.32 1.57
N THR A 107 -9.44 -5.00 1.71
CA THR A 107 -8.15 -4.60 1.13
C THR A 107 -7.42 -5.80 0.55
N THR A 108 -6.36 -5.53 -0.19
CA THR A 108 -5.50 -6.54 -0.77
C THR A 108 -4.16 -6.52 -0.07
N VAL A 109 -3.68 -7.69 0.35
CA VAL A 109 -2.40 -7.87 1.05
C VAL A 109 -1.51 -8.80 0.25
N THR A 110 -0.22 -8.50 0.20
CA THR A 110 0.77 -9.31 -0.53
C THR A 110 1.02 -10.63 0.20
N LEU A 111 1.06 -11.71 -0.56
CA LEU A 111 1.43 -13.05 -0.09
C LEU A 111 2.93 -13.27 -0.31
N GLU A 112 3.68 -13.41 0.78
CA GLU A 112 5.11 -13.71 0.75
C GLU A 112 5.35 -15.19 1.01
N LEU A 113 6.14 -15.84 0.16
CA LEU A 113 6.52 -17.24 0.33
C LEU A 113 7.78 -17.37 1.17
N LEU A 114 7.71 -18.10 2.27
CA LEU A 114 8.87 -18.43 3.11
C LEU A 114 9.44 -19.79 2.74
N GLY A 115 10.76 -19.91 2.76
CA GLY A 115 11.44 -21.20 2.57
C GLY A 115 11.48 -21.70 1.13
N ALA A 116 11.18 -20.87 0.14
CA ALA A 116 11.17 -21.22 -1.28
C ALA A 116 12.47 -21.91 -1.75
N ASP A 117 13.63 -21.40 -1.32
CA ASP A 117 14.94 -21.94 -1.69
C ASP A 117 15.28 -23.29 -1.02
N HIS A 118 14.55 -23.66 0.01
CA HIS A 118 14.75 -24.88 0.80
C HIS A 118 13.71 -25.96 0.52
N ALA A 119 12.70 -25.67 -0.32
CA ALA A 119 11.67 -26.62 -0.69
C ALA A 119 12.30 -27.84 -1.40
N PRO A 120 11.98 -29.10 -0.99
CA PRO A 120 12.53 -30.33 -1.61
C PRO A 120 12.37 -30.33 -3.12
N GLY A 121 11.23 -29.94 -3.64
CA GLY A 121 10.98 -29.84 -5.08
C GLY A 121 11.91 -28.87 -5.81
N VAL A 122 12.32 -27.75 -5.18
CA VAL A 122 13.27 -26.79 -5.77
C VAL A 122 14.70 -27.34 -5.71
N VAL A 123 15.08 -27.99 -4.60
CA VAL A 123 16.41 -28.61 -4.43
C VAL A 123 16.62 -29.74 -5.46
N GLU A 124 15.58 -30.47 -5.84
CA GLU A 124 15.59 -31.50 -6.88
C GLU A 124 15.60 -30.93 -8.32
N GLY A 125 15.58 -29.59 -8.48
CA GLY A 125 15.64 -28.91 -9.76
C GLY A 125 14.29 -28.47 -10.33
N GLY A 126 13.24 -28.51 -9.52
CA GLY A 126 11.92 -27.95 -9.85
C GLY A 126 11.93 -26.43 -9.83
N VAL A 127 10.89 -25.83 -10.43
CA VAL A 127 10.66 -24.39 -10.41
C VAL A 127 9.38 -24.10 -9.61
N LEU A 128 9.52 -23.28 -8.55
CA LEU A 128 8.37 -22.81 -7.79
C LEU A 128 7.67 -21.70 -8.60
N SER A 129 6.38 -21.87 -8.83
CA SER A 129 5.53 -20.90 -9.50
C SER A 129 4.45 -20.39 -8.56
N GLN A 130 4.46 -19.09 -8.28
CA GLN A 130 3.42 -18.46 -7.47
C GLN A 130 2.28 -17.97 -8.36
N GLY A 131 1.11 -18.59 -8.26
CA GLY A 131 -0.08 -18.21 -9.03
C GLY A 131 -0.85 -17.04 -8.40
N VAL A 132 -0.85 -16.96 -7.07
CA VAL A 132 -1.53 -15.90 -6.31
C VAL A 132 -0.48 -15.09 -5.57
N VAL A 133 -0.36 -13.82 -5.90
CA VAL A 133 0.60 -12.87 -5.29
C VAL A 133 -0.08 -11.99 -4.25
N GLU A 134 -1.39 -11.79 -4.39
CA GLU A 134 -2.18 -10.90 -3.56
C GLU A 134 -3.45 -11.60 -3.08
N LEU A 135 -3.79 -11.39 -1.81
CA LEU A 135 -5.01 -11.92 -1.18
C LEU A 135 -5.96 -10.79 -0.83
N HIS A 136 -7.24 -10.96 -1.14
CA HIS A 136 -8.29 -10.08 -0.67
C HIS A 136 -8.68 -10.46 0.74
N ILE A 137 -8.51 -9.56 1.68
CA ILE A 137 -8.89 -9.75 3.08
C ILE A 137 -9.92 -8.71 3.52
N GLU A 138 -10.71 -9.07 4.52
CA GLU A 138 -11.62 -8.17 5.22
C GLU A 138 -11.21 -8.13 6.69
N ALA A 139 -10.78 -6.98 7.16
CA ALA A 139 -10.31 -6.80 8.52
C ALA A 139 -10.55 -5.36 9.01
N LEU A 140 -10.44 -5.16 10.32
CA LEU A 140 -10.39 -3.80 10.87
C LEU A 140 -9.08 -3.13 10.45
N PRO A 141 -9.08 -1.81 10.22
CA PRO A 141 -7.88 -1.09 9.79
C PRO A 141 -6.64 -1.36 10.64
N GLY A 142 -6.80 -1.49 11.96
CA GLY A 142 -5.69 -1.78 12.87
C GLY A 142 -5.16 -3.22 12.84
N ASP A 143 -5.89 -4.15 12.24
CA ASP A 143 -5.56 -5.58 12.20
C ASP A 143 -5.05 -6.03 10.82
N ILE A 144 -4.90 -5.11 9.88
CA ILE A 144 -4.41 -5.41 8.52
C ILE A 144 -2.90 -5.61 8.59
N PRO A 145 -2.38 -6.82 8.27
CA PRO A 145 -0.94 -7.04 8.19
C PRO A 145 -0.35 -6.45 6.91
N ASP A 146 0.94 -6.11 6.93
CA ASP A 146 1.67 -5.61 5.75
C ASP A 146 1.87 -6.69 4.69
N SER A 147 2.11 -7.94 5.14
CA SER A 147 2.19 -9.12 4.28
C SER A 147 1.66 -10.35 5.02
N ILE A 148 1.20 -11.33 4.27
CA ILE A 148 0.84 -12.65 4.78
C ILE A 148 1.94 -13.61 4.36
N GLN A 149 2.55 -14.27 5.33
CA GLN A 149 3.62 -15.21 5.09
C GLN A 149 3.08 -16.63 4.98
N PHE A 150 3.44 -17.32 3.91
CA PHE A 150 3.08 -18.71 3.67
C PHE A 150 4.34 -19.55 3.55
N ASP A 151 4.47 -20.57 4.40
CA ASP A 151 5.63 -21.47 4.42
C ASP A 151 5.49 -22.55 3.36
N VAL A 152 6.42 -22.57 2.42
CA VAL A 152 6.53 -23.55 1.32
C VAL A 152 7.75 -24.45 1.46
N SER A 153 8.43 -24.44 2.61
CA SER A 153 9.65 -25.20 2.84
C SER A 153 9.48 -26.73 2.73
N GLY A 154 8.25 -27.23 2.84
CA GLY A 154 7.92 -28.66 2.72
C GLY A 154 7.38 -29.08 1.37
N LEU A 155 7.35 -28.21 0.36
CA LEU A 155 6.69 -28.47 -0.93
C LEU A 155 7.52 -29.44 -1.79
N GLU A 156 6.93 -30.57 -2.18
CA GLU A 156 7.55 -31.58 -3.04
C GLU A 156 7.36 -31.27 -4.54
N MET A 157 8.04 -32.04 -5.41
CA MET A 157 7.92 -31.86 -6.85
C MET A 157 6.51 -32.25 -7.33
N ASN A 158 5.90 -31.40 -8.17
CA ASN A 158 4.52 -31.50 -8.67
C ASN A 158 3.42 -31.38 -7.59
N GLU A 159 3.76 -30.87 -6.41
CA GLU A 159 2.78 -30.55 -5.37
C GLU A 159 2.26 -29.12 -5.54
N THR A 160 1.01 -28.89 -5.14
CA THR A 160 0.35 -27.60 -5.18
C THR A 160 -0.17 -27.26 -3.78
N ALA A 161 0.28 -26.13 -3.25
CA ALA A 161 -0.29 -25.57 -2.04
C ALA A 161 -1.41 -24.58 -2.39
N THR A 162 -2.53 -24.67 -1.67
CA THR A 162 -3.68 -23.77 -1.82
C THR A 162 -3.95 -23.04 -0.50
N VAL A 163 -4.35 -21.77 -0.59
CA VAL A 163 -4.74 -20.92 0.53
C VAL A 163 -6.24 -20.93 0.69
#